data_1c8d16892528d5286207f5186190db78
#
_entry.id   1c8d16892528d5286207f5186190db78
#
_cell.length_a   1.000
_cell.length_b   1.000
_cell.length_c   1.000
_cell.angle_alpha   90.00
_cell.angle_beta   90.00
_cell.angle_gamma   90.00
#
_symmetry.space_group_name_H-M   'P 1'
#
loop_
_entity.id
_entity.type
_entity.pdbx_description
1 polymer ?
#
loop_
_entity_poly.entity_id
_entity_poly.type
_entity_poly.pdbx_seq_one_letter_code
_entity_poly.pdbx_strand_id
1 'polypeptide(L)'
;MLKIANLNVYYGESHILRNVDLSVPPGQMICLIGRNGVGKTTLLKTIMGLLSPRSGTINLAGELINKKSPDQRAKMGIGYVPQGREIIPRLSVKENLLLGLEARRKPSKKAEIPPEIFDLFPVLKTMLSRRGGDLSGGQQQQLAIARALMGQPQLLVLDEPTEGIQPSIILEIETAVRRIVETTGISVLLVEQHLHFVRQADYYYAMQKGGIVASGSTDELSQDVIQKFLAV
;
A
#
# COMPACT_ATOMS: atom_id res chain seq x y z
N MET A 1 -11.66 -7.88 -4.95
CA MET A 1 -10.76 -8.05 -3.80
C MET A 1 -11.16 -7.15 -2.64
N LEU A 2 -10.95 -5.85 -2.71
CA LEU A 2 -11.46 -4.85 -1.76
C LEU A 2 -12.64 -4.11 -2.36
N LYS A 3 -13.71 -3.87 -1.58
CA LYS A 3 -14.84 -3.02 -1.98
C LYS A 3 -15.22 -2.10 -0.82
N ILE A 4 -15.23 -0.81 -1.08
CA ILE A 4 -15.62 0.24 -0.14
C ILE A 4 -16.88 0.90 -0.70
N ALA A 5 -17.90 1.09 0.14
CA ALA A 5 -19.15 1.71 -0.26
C ALA A 5 -19.64 2.74 0.77
N ASN A 6 -19.92 3.95 0.28
CA ASN A 6 -20.46 5.10 1.04
C ASN A 6 -19.69 5.38 2.35
N LEU A 7 -18.35 5.28 2.31
CA LEU A 7 -17.50 5.38 3.49
C LEU A 7 -17.42 6.82 3.99
N ASN A 8 -17.76 7.03 5.27
CA ASN A 8 -17.68 8.32 5.94
C ASN A 8 -16.80 8.20 7.20
N VAL A 9 -15.79 9.06 7.32
CA VAL A 9 -14.84 9.07 8.43
C VAL A 9 -14.70 10.48 8.99
N TYR A 10 -14.60 10.56 10.32
CA TYR A 10 -14.51 11.81 11.05
C TYR A 10 -13.32 11.79 12.01
N TYR A 11 -12.70 12.94 12.22
CA TYR A 11 -11.85 13.24 13.38
C TYR A 11 -12.62 14.23 14.26
N GLY A 12 -13.17 13.73 15.39
CA GLY A 12 -14.13 14.49 16.18
C GLY A 12 -15.32 14.90 15.30
N GLU A 13 -15.59 16.20 15.18
CA GLU A 13 -16.66 16.74 14.33
C GLU A 13 -16.22 16.99 12.88
N SER A 14 -14.93 16.90 12.58
CA SER A 14 -14.41 17.17 11.25
C SER A 14 -14.67 16.00 10.31
N HIS A 15 -15.50 16.20 9.28
CA HIS A 15 -15.82 15.19 8.25
C HIS A 15 -14.70 15.13 7.22
N ILE A 16 -13.86 14.09 7.30
CA ILE A 16 -12.65 13.93 6.48
C ILE A 16 -12.93 13.12 5.21
N LEU A 17 -13.57 11.95 5.34
CA LEU A 17 -13.97 11.16 4.17
C LEU A 17 -15.47 11.23 3.99
N ARG A 18 -15.89 11.50 2.75
CA ARG A 18 -17.27 11.85 2.40
C ARG A 18 -17.78 10.94 1.30
N ASN A 19 -18.62 9.95 1.68
CA ASN A 19 -19.25 9.01 0.76
C ASN A 19 -18.26 8.40 -0.24
N VAL A 20 -17.13 7.89 0.29
CA VAL A 20 -16.08 7.32 -0.57
C VAL A 20 -16.52 5.94 -1.05
N ASP A 21 -16.54 5.78 -2.38
CA ASP A 21 -16.71 4.52 -3.08
C ASP A 21 -15.40 4.20 -3.81
N LEU A 22 -14.86 2.99 -3.57
CA LEU A 22 -13.62 2.52 -4.21
C LEU A 22 -13.63 1.00 -4.28
N SER A 23 -13.07 0.46 -5.36
CA SER A 23 -12.87 -0.99 -5.47
C SER A 23 -11.48 -1.32 -5.98
N VAL A 24 -10.92 -2.41 -5.48
CA VAL A 24 -9.68 -3.02 -5.97
C VAL A 24 -10.03 -4.44 -6.41
N PRO A 25 -10.11 -4.71 -7.73
CA PRO A 25 -10.33 -6.06 -8.25
C PRO A 25 -9.17 -7.00 -7.91
N PRO A 26 -9.38 -8.33 -7.97
CA PRO A 26 -8.28 -9.29 -7.79
C PRO A 26 -7.20 -9.10 -8.86
N GLY A 27 -5.92 -9.16 -8.46
CA GLY A 27 -4.77 -9.14 -9.36
C GLY A 27 -4.58 -7.82 -10.12
N GLN A 28 -5.17 -6.73 -9.66
CA GLN A 28 -5.00 -5.41 -10.28
C GLN A 28 -4.28 -4.44 -9.36
N MET A 29 -3.60 -3.48 -9.97
CA MET A 29 -2.99 -2.34 -9.30
C MET A 29 -3.88 -1.11 -9.50
N ILE A 30 -4.43 -0.59 -8.39
CA ILE A 30 -5.27 0.60 -8.38
C ILE A 30 -4.50 1.75 -7.73
N CYS A 31 -4.48 2.90 -8.39
CA CYS A 31 -3.82 4.09 -7.87
C CYS A 31 -4.83 5.11 -7.33
N LEU A 32 -4.65 5.58 -6.11
CA LEU A 32 -5.38 6.69 -5.51
C LEU A 32 -4.52 7.95 -5.60
N ILE A 33 -4.94 8.89 -6.43
CA ILE A 33 -4.26 10.16 -6.65
C ILE A 33 -4.98 11.32 -5.97
N GLY A 34 -4.27 12.41 -5.71
CA GLY A 34 -4.83 13.63 -5.11
C GLY A 34 -3.78 14.40 -4.32
N ARG A 35 -4.01 15.69 -4.13
CA ARG A 35 -3.11 16.59 -3.40
C ARG A 35 -2.97 16.19 -1.93
N ASN A 36 -1.96 16.72 -1.27
CA ASN A 36 -1.77 16.50 0.17
C ASN A 36 -2.96 17.06 0.98
N GLY A 37 -3.33 16.35 2.06
CA GLY A 37 -4.42 16.75 2.94
C GLY A 37 -5.84 16.43 2.44
N VAL A 38 -6.03 15.80 1.27
CA VAL A 38 -7.37 15.50 0.76
C VAL A 38 -8.04 14.28 1.39
N GLY A 39 -7.31 13.48 2.21
CA GLY A 39 -7.85 12.33 2.93
C GLY A 39 -7.28 10.95 2.53
N LYS A 40 -6.28 10.87 1.63
CA LYS A 40 -5.71 9.59 1.14
C LYS A 40 -5.24 8.68 2.28
N THR A 41 -4.32 9.17 3.12
CA THR A 41 -3.81 8.42 4.30
C THR A 41 -4.92 8.09 5.31
N THR A 42 -5.94 8.96 5.46
CA THR A 42 -7.12 8.66 6.30
C THR A 42 -7.88 7.46 5.76
N LEU A 43 -8.05 7.37 4.43
CA LEU A 43 -8.69 6.21 3.80
C LEU A 43 -7.87 4.94 4.05
N LEU A 44 -6.55 4.97 3.85
CA LEU A 44 -5.69 3.82 4.09
C LEU A 44 -5.72 3.38 5.56
N LYS A 45 -5.62 4.33 6.51
CA LYS A 45 -5.75 4.03 7.95
C LYS A 45 -7.10 3.41 8.30
N THR A 46 -8.18 3.83 7.61
CA THR A 46 -9.51 3.25 7.80
C THR A 46 -9.59 1.82 7.22
N ILE A 47 -8.99 1.57 6.05
CA ILE A 47 -8.86 0.23 5.47
C ILE A 47 -8.08 -0.69 6.41
N MET A 48 -7.03 -0.19 7.06
CA MET A 48 -6.23 -0.94 8.02
C MET A 48 -6.89 -1.13 9.39
N GLY A 49 -8.01 -0.45 9.67
CA GLY A 49 -8.70 -0.54 10.96
C GLY A 49 -8.07 0.31 12.08
N LEU A 50 -7.14 1.18 11.74
CA LEU A 50 -6.55 2.16 12.65
C LEU A 50 -7.54 3.31 12.94
N LEU A 51 -8.52 3.50 12.05
CA LEU A 51 -9.63 4.43 12.20
C LEU A 51 -10.93 3.69 11.93
N SER A 52 -11.96 3.99 12.72
CA SER A 52 -13.30 3.43 12.52
C SER A 52 -14.14 4.36 11.66
N PRO A 53 -14.81 3.87 10.61
CA PRO A 53 -15.75 4.67 9.86
C PRO A 53 -17.01 4.95 10.69
N ARG A 54 -17.61 6.13 10.53
CA ARG A 54 -18.91 6.47 11.13
C ARG A 54 -20.05 5.80 10.38
N SER A 55 -19.92 5.64 9.06
CA SER A 55 -20.88 4.91 8.22
C SER A 55 -20.19 4.36 6.96
N GLY A 56 -20.90 3.54 6.21
CA GLY A 56 -20.39 2.84 5.03
C GLY A 56 -19.81 1.47 5.36
N THR A 57 -19.35 0.78 4.33
CA THR A 57 -18.86 -0.61 4.45
C THR A 57 -17.49 -0.79 3.79
N ILE A 58 -16.69 -1.66 4.38
CA ILE A 58 -15.42 -2.14 3.83
C ILE A 58 -15.50 -3.65 3.77
N ASN A 59 -15.45 -4.21 2.57
CA ASN A 59 -15.47 -5.65 2.32
C ASN A 59 -14.15 -6.09 1.73
N LEU A 60 -13.54 -7.12 2.32
CA LEU A 60 -12.33 -7.78 1.81
C LEU A 60 -12.67 -9.21 1.42
N ALA A 61 -12.48 -9.57 0.17
CA ALA A 61 -12.78 -10.90 -0.37
C ALA A 61 -14.21 -11.41 0.00
N GLY A 62 -15.20 -10.50 0.02
CA GLY A 62 -16.59 -10.79 0.36
C GLY A 62 -16.92 -10.73 1.86
N GLU A 63 -15.94 -10.56 2.74
CA GLU A 63 -16.15 -10.44 4.18
C GLU A 63 -16.17 -8.97 4.63
N LEU A 64 -17.18 -8.57 5.42
CA LEU A 64 -17.28 -7.25 6.02
C LEU A 64 -16.24 -7.10 7.15
N ILE A 65 -15.32 -6.15 7.01
CA ILE A 65 -14.20 -5.97 7.94
C ILE A 65 -14.30 -4.73 8.84
N ASN A 66 -15.41 -3.99 8.82
CA ASN A 66 -15.56 -2.75 9.59
C ASN A 66 -15.20 -2.90 11.09
N LYS A 67 -15.57 -4.04 11.70
CA LYS A 67 -15.34 -4.33 13.13
C LYS A 67 -14.07 -5.14 13.41
N LYS A 68 -13.28 -5.48 12.38
CA LYS A 68 -12.04 -6.23 12.54
C LYS A 68 -10.92 -5.29 12.99
N SER A 69 -10.12 -5.73 13.97
CA SER A 69 -8.93 -5.02 14.43
C SER A 69 -7.80 -5.03 13.37
N PRO A 70 -6.80 -4.15 13.48
CA PRO A 70 -5.68 -4.10 12.51
C PRO A 70 -4.94 -5.43 12.37
N ASP A 71 -4.68 -6.15 13.46
CA ASP A 71 -4.05 -7.47 13.45
C ASP A 71 -4.91 -8.52 12.74
N GLN A 72 -6.23 -8.50 12.95
CA GLN A 72 -7.15 -9.37 12.24
C GLN A 72 -7.14 -9.11 10.75
N ARG A 73 -7.13 -7.82 10.32
CA ARG A 73 -7.08 -7.44 8.91
C ARG A 73 -5.75 -7.86 8.27
N ALA A 74 -4.63 -7.70 8.98
CA ALA A 74 -3.33 -8.20 8.53
C ALA A 74 -3.37 -9.73 8.31
N LYS A 75 -3.89 -10.50 9.27
CA LYS A 75 -4.08 -11.96 9.15
C LYS A 75 -5.09 -12.37 8.09
N MET A 76 -6.02 -11.50 7.72
CA MET A 76 -6.92 -11.70 6.58
C MET A 76 -6.22 -11.45 5.23
N GLY A 77 -4.96 -11.02 5.24
CA GLY A 77 -4.14 -10.86 4.06
C GLY A 77 -4.07 -9.43 3.52
N ILE A 78 -4.15 -8.41 4.39
CA ILE A 78 -3.80 -7.04 4.01
C ILE A 78 -2.37 -6.75 4.46
N GLY A 79 -1.45 -6.55 3.52
CA GLY A 79 -0.12 -6.00 3.76
C GLY A 79 -0.18 -4.48 3.66
N TYR A 80 0.50 -3.76 4.56
CA TYR A 80 0.51 -2.30 4.57
C TYR A 80 1.92 -1.75 4.71
N VAL A 81 2.27 -0.82 3.86
CA VAL A 81 3.49 -0.02 3.94
C VAL A 81 3.06 1.44 4.08
N PRO A 82 3.17 2.02 5.27
CA PRO A 82 2.80 3.41 5.51
C PRO A 82 3.83 4.39 4.93
N GLN A 83 3.43 5.64 4.77
CA GLN A 83 4.34 6.76 4.56
C GLN A 83 5.42 6.75 5.65
N GLY A 84 6.68 6.96 5.29
CA GLY A 84 7.80 6.91 6.24
C GLY A 84 8.32 5.50 6.53
N ARG A 85 7.81 4.43 5.83
CA ARG A 85 8.36 3.06 5.79
C ARG A 85 8.18 2.24 7.07
N GLU A 86 8.28 2.84 8.24
CA GLU A 86 8.13 2.25 9.58
C GLU A 86 8.94 0.93 9.75
N ILE A 87 10.17 0.89 9.22
CA ILE A 87 11.11 -0.18 9.53
C ILE A 87 11.58 -0.05 10.98
N ILE A 88 12.04 -1.14 11.58
CA ILE A 88 12.59 -1.10 12.94
C ILE A 88 14.11 -0.89 12.84
N PRO A 89 14.63 0.34 13.13
CA PRO A 89 16.02 0.71 12.80
C PRO A 89 17.07 -0.12 13.54
N ARG A 90 16.77 -0.60 14.75
CA ARG A 90 17.69 -1.36 15.61
C ARG A 90 17.78 -2.83 15.20
N LEU A 91 16.79 -3.36 14.51
CA LEU A 91 16.79 -4.73 14.01
C LEU A 91 17.58 -4.82 12.70
N SER A 92 18.20 -5.97 12.45
CA SER A 92 18.81 -6.30 11.16
C SER A 92 17.76 -6.39 10.04
N VAL A 93 18.21 -6.35 8.80
CA VAL A 93 17.35 -6.60 7.62
C VAL A 93 16.63 -7.94 7.76
N LYS A 94 17.37 -8.99 8.15
CA LYS A 94 16.79 -10.33 8.36
C LYS A 94 15.67 -10.32 9.41
N GLU A 95 15.92 -9.70 10.57
CA GLU A 95 14.92 -9.61 11.64
C GLU A 95 13.69 -8.79 11.24
N ASN A 96 13.90 -7.66 10.55
CA ASN A 96 12.78 -6.89 9.99
C ASN A 96 11.92 -7.74 9.04
N LEU A 97 12.54 -8.51 8.14
CA LEU A 97 11.80 -9.40 7.24
C LEU A 97 11.02 -10.46 8.01
N LEU A 98 11.65 -11.13 8.98
CA LEU A 98 11.02 -12.19 9.76
C LEU A 98 9.80 -11.72 10.56
N LEU A 99 9.78 -10.45 11.01
CA LEU A 99 8.59 -9.86 11.66
C LEU A 99 7.34 -9.90 10.76
N GLY A 100 7.51 -9.81 9.45
CA GLY A 100 6.39 -9.91 8.51
C GLY A 100 5.66 -11.26 8.54
N LEU A 101 6.29 -12.31 9.06
CA LEU A 101 5.67 -13.63 9.22
C LEU A 101 4.49 -13.63 10.20
N GLU A 102 4.47 -12.71 11.17
CA GLU A 102 3.39 -12.58 12.17
C GLU A 102 2.04 -12.21 11.52
N ALA A 103 2.07 -11.59 10.33
CA ALA A 103 0.88 -11.27 9.56
C ALA A 103 0.32 -12.48 8.78
N ARG A 104 0.98 -13.62 8.74
CA ARG A 104 0.49 -14.80 8.02
C ARG A 104 -0.80 -15.34 8.60
N ARG A 105 -1.74 -15.68 7.72
CA ARG A 105 -3.00 -16.34 8.10
C ARG A 105 -2.76 -17.70 8.78
N LYS A 106 -1.73 -18.44 8.29
CA LYS A 106 -1.29 -19.71 8.89
C LYS A 106 0.15 -19.54 9.36
N PRO A 107 0.44 -19.80 10.64
CA PRO A 107 1.81 -19.75 11.14
C PRO A 107 2.74 -20.64 10.31
N SER A 108 3.91 -20.13 9.96
CA SER A 108 4.94 -20.94 9.33
C SER A 108 5.67 -21.77 10.39
N LYS A 109 5.87 -23.06 10.13
CA LYS A 109 6.69 -23.94 11.00
C LYS A 109 8.18 -23.56 10.96
N LYS A 110 8.62 -22.85 9.93
CA LYS A 110 10.00 -22.39 9.75
C LYS A 110 10.01 -20.87 9.51
N ALA A 111 10.87 -20.19 10.25
CA ALA A 111 11.14 -18.78 10.08
C ALA A 111 12.17 -18.56 8.95
N GLU A 112 11.76 -18.81 7.71
CA GLU A 112 12.60 -18.66 6.52
C GLU A 112 12.10 -17.53 5.63
N ILE A 113 13.03 -16.84 4.98
CA ILE A 113 12.73 -15.81 3.99
C ILE A 113 12.61 -16.51 2.64
N PRO A 114 11.45 -16.44 1.96
CA PRO A 114 11.28 -17.04 0.64
C PRO A 114 12.28 -16.46 -0.38
N PRO A 115 12.87 -17.27 -1.26
CA PRO A 115 13.80 -16.79 -2.30
C PRO A 115 13.22 -15.66 -3.16
N GLU A 116 11.92 -15.71 -3.44
CA GLU A 116 11.17 -14.76 -4.26
C GLU A 116 11.29 -13.31 -3.73
N ILE A 117 11.48 -13.15 -2.42
CA ILE A 117 11.74 -11.82 -1.82
C ILE A 117 13.06 -11.25 -2.33
N PHE A 118 14.07 -12.08 -2.50
CA PHE A 118 15.38 -11.64 -3.02
C PHE A 118 15.40 -11.51 -4.54
N ASP A 119 14.51 -12.19 -5.25
CA ASP A 119 14.30 -12.00 -6.69
C ASP A 119 13.66 -10.64 -6.99
N LEU A 120 12.80 -10.16 -6.09
CA LEU A 120 12.20 -8.83 -6.17
C LEU A 120 13.15 -7.72 -5.67
N PHE A 121 13.91 -7.99 -4.62
CA PHE A 121 14.79 -7.03 -3.96
C PHE A 121 16.19 -7.62 -3.71
N PRO A 122 17.01 -7.80 -4.76
CA PRO A 122 18.31 -8.47 -4.65
C PRO A 122 19.28 -7.83 -3.64
N VAL A 123 19.20 -6.51 -3.50
CA VAL A 123 20.07 -5.75 -2.57
C VAL A 123 19.88 -6.21 -1.11
N LEU A 124 18.69 -6.62 -0.70
CA LEU A 124 18.42 -7.06 0.66
C LEU A 124 19.16 -8.36 1.02
N LYS A 125 19.41 -9.23 0.03
CA LYS A 125 20.15 -10.47 0.23
C LYS A 125 21.59 -10.22 0.70
N THR A 126 22.22 -9.17 0.18
CA THR A 126 23.61 -8.81 0.53
C THR A 126 23.73 -8.08 1.86
N MET A 127 22.60 -7.64 2.43
CA MET A 127 22.54 -6.76 3.60
C MET A 127 21.84 -7.41 4.82
N LEU A 128 21.61 -8.73 4.83
CA LEU A 128 20.80 -9.41 5.85
C LEU A 128 21.24 -9.14 7.29
N SER A 129 22.53 -8.98 7.54
CA SER A 129 23.10 -8.70 8.86
C SER A 129 23.17 -7.21 9.22
N ARG A 130 22.97 -6.29 8.25
CA ARG A 130 22.98 -4.84 8.51
C ARG A 130 21.76 -4.42 9.29
N ARG A 131 21.88 -3.39 10.14
CA ARG A 131 20.74 -2.77 10.81
C ARG A 131 19.88 -2.02 9.81
N GLY A 132 18.56 -2.06 9.99
CA GLY A 132 17.62 -1.33 9.14
C GLY A 132 17.89 0.18 9.11
N GLY A 133 18.32 0.75 10.23
CA GLY A 133 18.66 2.18 10.32
C GLY A 133 19.88 2.60 9.49
N ASP A 134 20.78 1.67 9.14
CA ASP A 134 21.99 1.93 8.37
C ASP A 134 21.76 1.85 6.83
N LEU A 135 20.53 1.56 6.42
CA LEU A 135 20.14 1.49 5.02
C LEU A 135 19.81 2.88 4.47
N SER A 136 20.05 3.07 3.15
CA SER A 136 19.55 4.26 2.45
C SER A 136 18.01 4.29 2.44
N GLY A 137 17.42 5.45 2.21
CA GLY A 137 15.96 5.59 2.14
C GLY A 137 15.29 4.63 1.16
N GLY A 138 15.86 4.44 -0.03
CA GLY A 138 15.34 3.48 -1.01
C GLY A 138 15.46 2.03 -0.56
N GLN A 139 16.58 1.66 0.09
CA GLN A 139 16.77 0.32 0.65
C GLN A 139 15.81 0.04 1.81
N GLN A 140 15.53 1.06 2.64
CA GLN A 140 14.51 0.96 3.68
C GLN A 140 13.10 0.75 3.11
N GLN A 141 12.79 1.42 1.99
CA GLN A 141 11.52 1.23 1.29
C GLN A 141 11.39 -0.18 0.72
N GLN A 142 12.44 -0.68 0.05
CA GLN A 142 12.47 -2.06 -0.42
C GLN A 142 12.30 -3.06 0.73
N LEU A 143 12.96 -2.81 1.89
CA LEU A 143 12.79 -3.62 3.09
C LEU A 143 11.36 -3.58 3.64
N ALA A 144 10.71 -2.41 3.66
CA ALA A 144 9.34 -2.27 4.14
C ALA A 144 8.34 -3.03 3.26
N ILE A 145 8.49 -2.93 1.93
CA ILE A 145 7.66 -3.70 0.98
C ILE A 145 7.92 -5.20 1.13
N ALA A 146 9.18 -5.61 1.17
CA ALA A 146 9.58 -7.01 1.36
C ALA A 146 9.01 -7.59 2.67
N ARG A 147 9.07 -6.83 3.78
CA ARG A 147 8.48 -7.23 5.06
C ARG A 147 6.96 -7.43 4.96
N ALA A 148 6.25 -6.54 4.26
CA ALA A 148 4.82 -6.70 4.05
C ALA A 148 4.49 -7.97 3.23
N LEU A 149 5.30 -8.30 2.22
CA LEU A 149 5.16 -9.51 1.40
C LEU A 149 5.43 -10.80 2.18
N MET A 150 6.27 -10.77 3.23
CA MET A 150 6.49 -11.92 4.11
C MET A 150 5.19 -12.44 4.74
N GLY A 151 4.20 -11.57 4.93
CA GLY A 151 2.84 -11.92 5.38
C GLY A 151 2.02 -12.72 4.37
N GLN A 152 2.47 -12.85 3.12
CA GLN A 152 1.73 -13.42 2.00
C GLN A 152 0.35 -12.75 1.81
N PRO A 153 0.33 -11.42 1.63
CA PRO A 153 -0.93 -10.70 1.50
C PRO A 153 -1.63 -11.03 0.18
N GLN A 154 -2.95 -10.87 0.16
CA GLN A 154 -3.73 -10.86 -1.07
C GLN A 154 -4.05 -9.43 -1.55
N LEU A 155 -3.90 -8.46 -0.65
CA LEU A 155 -3.96 -7.03 -0.94
C LEU A 155 -2.76 -6.33 -0.32
N LEU A 156 -1.94 -5.67 -1.12
CA LEU A 156 -0.84 -4.82 -0.67
C LEU A 156 -1.26 -3.36 -0.76
N VAL A 157 -1.18 -2.63 0.34
CA VAL A 157 -1.51 -1.21 0.44
C VAL A 157 -0.22 -0.43 0.62
N LEU A 158 0.06 0.52 -0.28
CA LEU A 158 1.28 1.33 -0.30
C LEU A 158 0.92 2.82 -0.20
N ASP A 159 1.44 3.51 0.80
CA ASP A 159 1.20 4.95 1.03
C ASP A 159 2.45 5.76 0.65
N GLU A 160 2.42 6.42 -0.51
CA GLU A 160 3.49 7.25 -1.09
C GLU A 160 4.88 6.56 -1.05
N PRO A 161 5.01 5.37 -1.66
CA PRO A 161 6.22 4.54 -1.51
C PRO A 161 7.47 5.15 -2.15
N THR A 162 7.34 6.19 -2.96
CA THR A 162 8.48 6.84 -3.64
C THR A 162 8.92 8.14 -2.99
N GLU A 163 8.24 8.59 -1.93
CA GLU A 163 8.54 9.85 -1.26
C GLU A 163 9.96 9.87 -0.68
N GLY A 164 10.72 10.93 -1.02
CA GLY A 164 12.08 11.13 -0.52
C GLY A 164 13.09 10.08 -0.99
N ILE A 165 12.85 9.46 -2.15
CA ILE A 165 13.71 8.43 -2.75
C ILE A 165 14.38 8.98 -4.02
N GLN A 166 15.60 8.53 -4.29
CA GLN A 166 16.33 8.87 -5.50
C GLN A 166 15.67 8.29 -6.75
N PRO A 167 15.67 9.00 -7.91
CA PRO A 167 14.95 8.57 -9.11
C PRO A 167 15.31 7.16 -9.60
N SER A 168 16.58 6.76 -9.53
CA SER A 168 17.00 5.41 -9.93
C SER A 168 16.36 4.30 -9.10
N ILE A 169 16.19 4.53 -7.80
CA ILE A 169 15.57 3.55 -6.88
C ILE A 169 14.04 3.57 -7.01
N ILE A 170 13.45 4.71 -7.37
CA ILE A 170 12.01 4.78 -7.69
C ILE A 170 11.68 3.78 -8.79
N LEU A 171 12.43 3.76 -9.90
CA LEU A 171 12.22 2.83 -11.00
C LEU A 171 12.33 1.35 -10.58
N GLU A 172 13.27 1.04 -9.67
CA GLU A 172 13.39 -0.32 -9.12
C GLU A 172 12.14 -0.71 -8.31
N ILE A 173 11.62 0.21 -7.48
CA ILE A 173 10.42 -0.02 -6.66
C ILE A 173 9.18 -0.18 -7.56
N GLU A 174 9.01 0.70 -8.54
CA GLU A 174 7.92 0.63 -9.52
C GLU A 174 7.93 -0.71 -10.24
N THR A 175 9.09 -1.12 -10.77
CA THR A 175 9.27 -2.41 -11.46
C THR A 175 8.96 -3.58 -10.54
N ALA A 176 9.44 -3.53 -9.28
CA ALA A 176 9.19 -4.60 -8.31
C ALA A 176 7.68 -4.70 -7.97
N VAL A 177 6.98 -3.57 -7.77
CA VAL A 177 5.55 -3.57 -7.45
C VAL A 177 4.74 -4.09 -8.64
N ARG A 178 5.06 -3.70 -9.87
CA ARG A 178 4.38 -4.24 -11.07
C ARG A 178 4.61 -5.75 -11.19
N ARG A 179 5.86 -6.20 -11.02
CA ARG A 179 6.20 -7.62 -11.04
C ARG A 179 5.47 -8.43 -9.97
N ILE A 180 5.27 -7.87 -8.76
CA ILE A 180 4.48 -8.50 -7.70
C ILE A 180 3.06 -8.81 -8.21
N VAL A 181 2.38 -7.83 -8.81
CA VAL A 181 1.03 -8.03 -9.35
C VAL A 181 1.03 -9.14 -10.41
N GLU A 182 1.93 -9.06 -11.39
CA GLU A 182 1.98 -9.96 -12.54
C GLU A 182 2.33 -11.41 -12.17
N THR A 183 3.27 -11.60 -11.23
CA THR A 183 3.77 -12.95 -10.92
C THR A 183 3.03 -13.63 -9.79
N THR A 184 2.43 -12.86 -8.87
CA THR A 184 1.77 -13.42 -7.67
C THR A 184 0.26 -13.31 -7.68
N GLY A 185 -0.32 -12.45 -8.53
CA GLY A 185 -1.73 -12.12 -8.52
C GLY A 185 -2.19 -11.31 -7.29
N ILE A 186 -1.26 -10.78 -6.49
CA ILE A 186 -1.57 -9.88 -5.36
C ILE A 186 -2.17 -8.59 -5.93
N SER A 187 -3.29 -8.15 -5.34
CA SER A 187 -3.87 -6.85 -5.67
C SER A 187 -3.11 -5.74 -4.96
N VAL A 188 -2.97 -4.58 -5.60
CA VAL A 188 -2.27 -3.42 -5.02
C VAL A 188 -3.19 -2.22 -4.96
N LEU A 189 -3.28 -1.56 -3.80
CA LEU A 189 -3.81 -0.21 -3.65
C LEU A 189 -2.64 0.73 -3.37
N LEU A 190 -2.31 1.55 -4.34
CA LEU A 190 -1.20 2.49 -4.31
C LEU A 190 -1.72 3.91 -4.11
N VAL A 191 -1.21 4.63 -3.13
CA VAL A 191 -1.33 6.10 -3.06
C VAL A 191 -0.06 6.70 -3.61
N GLU A 192 -0.16 7.49 -4.66
CA GLU A 192 1.01 8.04 -5.34
C GLU A 192 0.71 9.38 -6.04
N GLN A 193 1.76 10.18 -6.20
CA GLN A 193 1.73 11.44 -6.95
C GLN A 193 2.72 11.45 -8.12
N HIS A 194 3.60 10.47 -8.18
CA HIS A 194 4.61 10.33 -9.22
C HIS A 194 3.95 9.77 -10.51
N LEU A 195 3.82 10.60 -11.54
CA LEU A 195 3.05 10.29 -12.75
C LEU A 195 3.47 8.98 -13.41
N HIS A 196 4.78 8.69 -13.47
CA HIS A 196 5.27 7.47 -14.09
C HIS A 196 4.72 6.23 -13.37
N PHE A 197 4.71 6.24 -12.04
CA PHE A 197 4.15 5.13 -11.27
C PHE A 197 2.63 5.03 -11.39
N VAL A 198 1.93 6.18 -11.39
CA VAL A 198 0.46 6.20 -11.62
C VAL A 198 0.10 5.52 -12.93
N ARG A 199 0.87 5.76 -14.00
CA ARG A 199 0.63 5.15 -15.31
C ARG A 199 0.88 3.65 -15.38
N GLN A 200 1.57 3.06 -14.42
CA GLN A 200 1.73 1.61 -14.31
C GLN A 200 0.54 0.91 -13.66
N ALA A 201 -0.36 1.66 -13.02
CA ALA A 201 -1.58 1.08 -12.46
C ALA A 201 -2.60 0.77 -13.57
N ASP A 202 -3.53 -0.15 -13.29
CA ASP A 202 -4.58 -0.54 -14.23
C ASP A 202 -5.74 0.47 -14.22
N TYR A 203 -5.97 1.11 -13.07
CA TYR A 203 -7.08 2.04 -12.86
C TYR A 203 -6.71 3.10 -11.83
N TYR A 204 -7.28 4.29 -11.91
CA TYR A 204 -7.07 5.35 -10.92
C TYR A 204 -8.38 5.85 -10.30
N TYR A 205 -8.29 6.33 -9.07
CA TYR A 205 -9.27 7.15 -8.40
C TYR A 205 -8.63 8.49 -8.02
N ALA A 206 -9.28 9.62 -8.37
CA ALA A 206 -8.84 10.95 -7.97
C ALA A 206 -9.66 11.44 -6.78
N MET A 207 -8.97 11.76 -5.69
CA MET A 207 -9.58 12.24 -4.46
C MET A 207 -9.42 13.76 -4.31
N GLN A 208 -10.50 14.43 -3.93
CA GLN A 208 -10.52 15.85 -3.59
C GLN A 208 -11.51 16.09 -2.45
N LYS A 209 -11.13 16.92 -1.46
CA LYS A 209 -11.99 17.32 -0.33
C LYS A 209 -12.70 16.13 0.36
N GLY A 210 -11.99 15.01 0.48
CA GLY A 210 -12.48 13.81 1.16
C GLY A 210 -13.38 12.88 0.34
N GLY A 211 -13.65 13.16 -0.92
CA GLY A 211 -14.46 12.33 -1.82
C GLY A 211 -13.72 11.94 -3.09
N ILE A 212 -14.18 10.90 -3.77
CA ILE A 212 -13.75 10.54 -5.13
C ILE A 212 -14.47 11.45 -6.12
N VAL A 213 -13.72 12.13 -6.97
CA VAL A 213 -14.26 13.12 -7.94
C VAL A 213 -14.02 12.73 -9.40
N ALA A 214 -13.12 11.79 -9.65
CA ALA A 214 -12.88 11.20 -10.96
C ALA A 214 -12.30 9.80 -10.80
N SER A 215 -12.50 8.95 -11.78
CA SER A 215 -11.87 7.64 -11.87
C SER A 215 -11.89 7.14 -13.31
N GLY A 216 -10.97 6.26 -13.68
CA GLY A 216 -10.88 5.69 -15.03
C GLY A 216 -9.69 4.77 -15.20
N SER A 217 -9.57 4.17 -16.39
CA SER A 217 -8.35 3.47 -16.79
C SER A 217 -7.18 4.45 -16.83
N THR A 218 -6.00 3.99 -16.44
CA THR A 218 -4.79 4.82 -16.50
C THR A 218 -4.35 5.11 -17.92
N ASP A 219 -4.75 4.29 -18.90
CA ASP A 219 -4.55 4.55 -20.34
C ASP A 219 -5.29 5.80 -20.83
N GLU A 220 -6.41 6.14 -20.16
CA GLU A 220 -7.25 7.30 -20.45
C GLU A 220 -6.94 8.52 -19.56
N LEU A 221 -5.84 8.48 -18.82
CA LEU A 221 -5.46 9.55 -17.89
C LEU A 221 -5.15 10.86 -18.66
N SER A 222 -6.11 11.77 -18.66
CA SER A 222 -6.03 13.03 -19.42
C SER A 222 -5.05 14.03 -18.78
N GLN A 223 -4.54 14.97 -19.59
CA GLN A 223 -3.68 16.05 -19.10
C GLN A 223 -4.39 16.92 -18.05
N ASP A 224 -5.69 17.13 -18.18
CA ASP A 224 -6.50 17.89 -17.22
C ASP A 224 -6.53 17.21 -15.84
N VAL A 225 -6.68 15.89 -15.81
CA VAL A 225 -6.62 15.09 -14.57
C VAL A 225 -5.22 15.16 -13.95
N ILE A 226 -4.17 15.04 -14.76
CA ILE A 226 -2.79 15.16 -14.32
C ILE A 226 -2.54 16.52 -13.67
N GLN A 227 -2.86 17.61 -14.37
CA GLN A 227 -2.66 18.97 -13.87
C GLN A 227 -3.46 19.25 -12.60
N LYS A 228 -4.68 18.73 -12.51
CA LYS A 228 -5.57 19.00 -11.39
C LYS A 228 -5.21 18.23 -10.12
N PHE A 229 -4.76 16.99 -10.23
CA PHE A 229 -4.62 16.06 -9.12
C PHE A 229 -3.18 15.61 -8.84
N LEU A 230 -2.27 15.69 -9.81
CA LEU A 230 -0.87 15.25 -9.68
C LEU A 230 0.14 16.42 -9.79
N ALA A 231 -0.21 17.54 -10.44
CA ALA A 231 0.72 18.66 -10.56
C ALA A 231 0.97 19.31 -9.18
N VAL A 232 2.23 19.46 -8.87
CA VAL A 232 2.79 20.23 -7.76
C VAL A 232 2.81 21.70 -8.12
#